data_2b03490da0b90cbf5b28e22ccc52b280
#
_entry.id   2b03490da0b90cbf5b28e22ccc52b280
#
_cell.length_a   1.000
_cell.length_b   1.000
_cell.length_c   1.000
_cell.angle_alpha   90.00
_cell.angle_beta   90.00
_cell.angle_gamma   90.00
#
_symmetry.space_group_name_H-M   'P 1'
#
loop_
_entity.id
_entity.type
_entity.pdbx_description
1 polymer ?
#
loop_
_entity_poly.entity_id
_entity_poly.type
_entity_poly.pdbx_seq_one_letter_code
_entity_poly.pdbx_strand_id
1 'polypeptide(L)'
;MKKIVVRNVKFEDLKAVADIAIRGWKTAYRGIVDNDYLDNLSVEENYQKRIKDYKENGFIVAEKDNEIIGFCRYRIGNNYKNEYPEVDCELCALYVKPEEKKKGIGKALIEYVKNEFRKNNLNKMIIWCFKNNYPSRAFYEKMGGKLCGETFCVRGGKEYKEVGFIYDLNENSWC
;
A
#
# COMPACT_ATOMS: atom_id res chain seq x y z
N MET A 1 -11.67 -16.16 -17.57
CA MET A 1 -11.27 -15.50 -16.31
C MET A 1 -11.84 -14.08 -16.32
N LYS A 2 -12.53 -13.67 -15.26
CA LYS A 2 -13.06 -12.32 -15.13
C LYS A 2 -11.89 -11.32 -15.01
N LYS A 3 -11.97 -10.23 -15.78
CA LYS A 3 -10.86 -9.27 -15.96
C LYS A 3 -10.75 -8.37 -14.72
N ILE A 4 -9.56 -8.28 -14.14
CA ILE A 4 -9.24 -7.26 -13.12
C ILE A 4 -8.93 -5.97 -13.86
N VAL A 5 -9.59 -4.88 -13.47
CA VAL A 5 -9.34 -3.52 -13.95
C VAL A 5 -8.67 -2.72 -12.85
N VAL A 6 -7.52 -2.12 -13.13
CA VAL A 6 -6.86 -1.17 -12.22
C VAL A 6 -7.08 0.24 -12.76
N ARG A 7 -7.62 1.11 -11.93
CA ARG A 7 -8.00 2.48 -12.30
C ARG A 7 -7.87 3.46 -11.14
N ASN A 8 -7.93 4.73 -11.43
CA ASN A 8 -8.05 5.75 -10.40
C ASN A 8 -9.31 5.55 -9.57
N VAL A 9 -9.21 5.86 -8.27
CA VAL A 9 -10.34 5.82 -7.34
C VAL A 9 -11.38 6.86 -7.76
N LYS A 10 -12.66 6.53 -7.56
CA LYS A 10 -13.77 7.48 -7.63
C LYS A 10 -14.32 7.71 -6.23
N PHE A 11 -15.08 8.78 -6.05
CA PHE A 11 -15.66 9.12 -4.76
C PHE A 11 -16.53 7.99 -4.18
N GLU A 12 -17.33 7.34 -5.02
CA GLU A 12 -18.18 6.20 -4.66
C GLU A 12 -17.41 4.97 -4.17
N ASP A 13 -16.13 4.83 -4.52
CA ASP A 13 -15.28 3.71 -4.09
C ASP A 13 -14.80 3.84 -2.64
N LEU A 14 -14.81 5.06 -2.07
CA LEU A 14 -14.13 5.36 -0.79
C LEU A 14 -14.64 4.54 0.37
N LYS A 15 -15.93 4.18 0.38
CA LYS A 15 -16.49 3.33 1.43
C LYS A 15 -15.95 1.90 1.36
N ALA A 16 -15.85 1.34 0.15
CA ALA A 16 -15.25 0.03 -0.07
C ALA A 16 -13.75 0.04 0.27
N VAL A 17 -13.04 1.12 -0.08
CA VAL A 17 -11.63 1.32 0.28
C VAL A 17 -11.44 1.35 1.80
N ALA A 18 -12.31 2.05 2.53
CA ALA A 18 -12.27 2.09 4.00
C ALA A 18 -12.49 0.70 4.62
N ASP A 19 -13.48 -0.05 4.12
CA ASP A 19 -13.74 -1.43 4.56
C ASP A 19 -12.52 -2.33 4.33
N ILE A 20 -11.94 -2.31 3.11
CA ILE A 20 -10.75 -3.10 2.78
C ILE A 20 -9.58 -2.74 3.68
N ALA A 21 -9.36 -1.45 3.95
CA ALA A 21 -8.29 -1.00 4.82
C ALA A 21 -8.45 -1.55 6.25
N ILE A 22 -9.62 -1.37 6.86
CA ILE A 22 -9.87 -1.80 8.25
C ILE A 22 -9.83 -3.33 8.38
N ARG A 23 -10.45 -4.06 7.46
CA ARG A 23 -10.38 -5.53 7.43
C ARG A 23 -8.93 -6.01 7.22
N GLY A 24 -8.20 -5.33 6.34
CA GLY A 24 -6.78 -5.60 6.10
C GLY A 24 -5.94 -5.40 7.38
N TRP A 25 -6.16 -4.30 8.11
CA TRP A 25 -5.48 -4.03 9.38
C TRP A 25 -5.80 -5.11 10.43
N LYS A 26 -7.08 -5.38 10.66
CA LYS A 26 -7.53 -6.37 11.65
C LYS A 26 -7.05 -7.80 11.37
N THR A 27 -6.78 -8.13 10.10
CA THR A 27 -6.31 -9.48 9.73
C THR A 27 -4.80 -9.58 9.60
N ALA A 28 -4.15 -8.59 8.97
CA ALA A 28 -2.72 -8.67 8.66
C ALA A 28 -1.83 -8.31 9.85
N TYR A 29 -2.32 -7.50 10.80
CA TYR A 29 -1.50 -6.97 11.89
C TYR A 29 -1.86 -7.55 13.25
N ARG A 30 -2.75 -8.53 13.32
CA ARG A 30 -3.02 -9.29 14.54
C ARG A 30 -1.73 -9.96 15.03
N GLY A 31 -1.38 -9.71 16.31
CA GLY A 31 -0.11 -10.18 16.89
C GLY A 31 1.12 -9.32 16.53
N ILE A 32 0.97 -8.28 15.70
CA ILE A 32 2.02 -7.30 15.40
C ILE A 32 1.71 -5.96 16.06
N VAL A 33 0.48 -5.48 15.87
CA VAL A 33 -0.04 -4.25 16.46
C VAL A 33 -0.97 -4.62 17.61
N ASP A 34 -1.07 -3.74 18.60
CA ASP A 34 -1.92 -3.90 19.77
C ASP A 34 -3.35 -4.29 19.38
N ASN A 35 -3.86 -5.36 20.00
CA ASN A 35 -5.17 -5.89 19.63
C ASN A 35 -6.31 -4.94 19.98
N ASP A 36 -6.24 -4.25 21.12
CA ASP A 36 -7.27 -3.28 21.51
C ASP A 36 -7.34 -2.12 20.51
N TYR A 37 -6.16 -1.64 20.05
CA TYR A 37 -6.12 -0.66 18.98
C TYR A 37 -6.77 -1.17 17.70
N LEU A 38 -6.46 -2.41 17.26
CA LEU A 38 -7.03 -3.00 16.06
C LEU A 38 -8.56 -3.18 16.18
N ASP A 39 -9.03 -3.63 17.33
CA ASP A 39 -10.46 -3.91 17.56
C ASP A 39 -11.30 -2.63 17.55
N ASN A 40 -10.73 -1.52 18.01
CA ASN A 40 -11.35 -0.19 18.00
C ASN A 40 -11.28 0.53 16.64
N LEU A 41 -10.60 -0.01 15.63
CA LEU A 41 -10.59 0.59 14.28
C LEU A 41 -11.99 0.61 13.67
N SER A 42 -12.44 1.78 13.23
CA SER A 42 -13.76 2.03 12.67
C SER A 42 -13.68 2.24 11.15
N VAL A 43 -14.56 1.53 10.42
CA VAL A 43 -14.71 1.74 8.96
C VAL A 43 -15.23 3.15 8.69
N GLU A 44 -16.18 3.64 9.49
CA GLU A 44 -16.76 4.98 9.31
C GLU A 44 -15.72 6.09 9.52
N GLU A 45 -14.92 6.02 10.58
CA GLU A 45 -13.86 7.00 10.82
C GLU A 45 -12.82 6.97 9.68
N ASN A 46 -12.46 5.78 9.21
CA ASN A 46 -11.54 5.63 8.08
C ASN A 46 -12.15 6.20 6.80
N TYR A 47 -13.45 6.00 6.57
CA TYR A 47 -14.16 6.56 5.43
C TYR A 47 -14.16 8.10 5.48
N GLN A 48 -14.49 8.70 6.62
CA GLN A 48 -14.46 10.16 6.80
C GLN A 48 -13.06 10.74 6.54
N LYS A 49 -12.01 10.05 7.01
CA LYS A 49 -10.62 10.42 6.70
C LYS A 49 -10.33 10.35 5.20
N ARG A 50 -10.81 9.30 4.51
CA ARG A 50 -10.63 9.14 3.07
C ARG A 50 -11.31 10.24 2.26
N ILE A 51 -12.47 10.70 2.68
CA ILE A 51 -13.17 11.82 2.05
C ILE A 51 -12.30 13.08 2.09
N LYS A 52 -11.68 13.38 3.23
CA LYS A 52 -10.77 14.54 3.39
C LYS A 52 -9.54 14.45 2.48
N ASP A 53 -8.98 13.25 2.35
CA ASP A 53 -7.76 12.97 1.58
C ASP A 53 -8.05 12.70 0.09
N TYR A 54 -9.32 12.67 -0.34
CA TYR A 54 -9.73 12.23 -1.68
C TYR A 54 -9.16 13.06 -2.82
N LYS A 55 -8.93 14.36 -2.60
CA LYS A 55 -8.39 15.27 -3.62
C LYS A 55 -6.88 15.11 -3.82
N GLU A 56 -6.21 14.37 -2.98
CA GLU A 56 -4.80 14.06 -3.16
C GLU A 56 -4.63 13.02 -4.27
N ASN A 57 -3.80 13.33 -5.26
CA ASN A 57 -3.42 12.41 -6.33
C ASN A 57 -2.77 11.14 -5.76
N GLY A 58 -2.81 10.06 -6.53
CA GLY A 58 -2.12 8.84 -6.16
C GLY A 58 -2.96 7.81 -5.42
N PHE A 59 -4.25 7.71 -5.77
CA PHE A 59 -5.16 6.73 -5.20
C PHE A 59 -5.77 5.88 -6.32
N ILE A 60 -5.49 4.59 -6.31
CA ILE A 60 -5.97 3.63 -7.31
C ILE A 60 -6.67 2.45 -6.65
N VAL A 61 -7.56 1.82 -7.40
CA VAL A 61 -8.32 0.64 -6.99
C VAL A 61 -8.17 -0.48 -8.01
N ALA A 62 -8.27 -1.71 -7.54
CA ALA A 62 -8.48 -2.90 -8.36
C ALA A 62 -9.96 -3.29 -8.28
N GLU A 63 -10.61 -3.35 -9.43
CA GLU A 63 -12.02 -3.68 -9.60
C GLU A 63 -12.17 -5.00 -10.34
N LYS A 64 -13.11 -5.83 -9.90
CA LYS A 64 -13.51 -7.07 -10.55
C LYS A 64 -15.02 -7.23 -10.40
N ASP A 65 -15.73 -7.43 -11.52
CA ASP A 65 -17.20 -7.59 -11.52
C ASP A 65 -17.95 -6.43 -10.85
N ASN A 66 -17.51 -5.18 -11.06
CA ASN A 66 -18.01 -3.96 -10.42
C ASN A 66 -17.82 -3.92 -8.89
N GLU A 67 -16.95 -4.78 -8.34
CA GLU A 67 -16.61 -4.80 -6.94
C GLU A 67 -15.15 -4.35 -6.73
N ILE A 68 -14.91 -3.43 -5.79
CA ILE A 68 -13.56 -3.05 -5.39
C ILE A 68 -12.97 -4.15 -4.52
N ILE A 69 -11.86 -4.74 -4.97
CA ILE A 69 -11.20 -5.89 -4.33
C ILE A 69 -9.82 -5.58 -3.76
N GLY A 70 -9.29 -4.40 -4.02
CA GLY A 70 -8.04 -3.92 -3.49
C GLY A 70 -7.80 -2.46 -3.83
N PHE A 71 -6.86 -1.84 -3.16
CA PHE A 71 -6.45 -0.48 -3.45
C PHE A 71 -4.99 -0.24 -3.13
N CYS A 72 -4.46 0.84 -3.68
CA CYS A 72 -3.13 1.33 -3.42
C CYS A 72 -3.13 2.86 -3.32
N ARG A 73 -2.33 3.40 -2.40
CA ARG A 73 -2.06 4.83 -2.29
C ARG A 73 -0.58 5.09 -2.50
N TYR A 74 -0.27 6.06 -3.33
CA TYR A 74 1.11 6.45 -3.61
C TYR A 74 1.25 7.98 -3.67
N ARG A 75 2.48 8.47 -3.63
CA ARG A 75 2.79 9.89 -3.80
C ARG A 75 4.12 10.10 -4.51
N ILE A 76 4.27 11.24 -5.15
CA ILE A 76 5.54 11.76 -5.60
C ILE A 76 6.24 12.40 -4.39
N GLY A 77 7.53 12.20 -4.26
CA GLY A 77 8.29 12.49 -3.06
C GLY A 77 8.16 11.38 -2.00
N ASN A 78 8.88 11.51 -0.91
CA ASN A 78 8.84 10.60 0.22
C ASN A 78 9.03 11.36 1.55
N ASN A 79 8.54 10.80 2.67
CA ASN A 79 8.68 11.39 4.00
C ASN A 79 10.08 11.19 4.62
N TYR A 80 10.90 10.38 3.99
CA TYR A 80 12.23 9.97 4.48
C TYR A 80 13.34 10.54 3.59
N LYS A 81 13.12 11.73 3.02
CA LYS A 81 14.04 12.33 2.05
C LYS A 81 15.42 12.64 2.60
N ASN A 82 15.53 12.87 3.91
CA ASN A 82 16.82 13.10 4.56
C ASN A 82 17.66 11.84 4.62
N GLU A 83 17.03 10.67 4.87
CA GLU A 83 17.69 9.37 4.96
C GLU A 83 17.87 8.71 3.59
N TYR A 84 16.94 9.00 2.67
CA TYR A 84 16.90 8.42 1.31
C TYR A 84 16.68 9.52 0.26
N PRO A 85 17.69 10.42 0.06
CA PRO A 85 17.56 11.57 -0.84
C PRO A 85 17.39 11.18 -2.31
N GLU A 86 17.83 9.96 -2.67
CA GLU A 86 17.71 9.42 -4.02
C GLU A 86 16.32 8.85 -4.35
N VAL A 87 15.42 8.76 -3.37
CA VAL A 87 14.08 8.21 -3.56
C VAL A 87 13.11 9.30 -4.00
N ASP A 88 12.48 9.10 -5.15
CA ASP A 88 11.62 10.08 -5.80
C ASP A 88 10.16 9.97 -5.38
N CYS A 89 9.71 8.79 -4.98
CA CYS A 89 8.30 8.49 -4.75
C CYS A 89 8.09 7.39 -3.72
N GLU A 90 6.88 7.30 -3.20
CA GLU A 90 6.52 6.35 -2.16
C GLU A 90 5.22 5.63 -2.47
N LEU A 91 5.20 4.32 -2.27
CA LEU A 91 4.00 3.52 -2.17
C LEU A 91 3.54 3.50 -0.71
N CYS A 92 2.55 4.35 -0.37
CA CYS A 92 2.16 4.60 1.01
C CYS A 92 1.27 3.50 1.61
N ALA A 93 0.50 2.79 0.77
CA ALA A 93 -0.41 1.74 1.19
C ALA A 93 -0.74 0.80 0.03
N LEU A 94 -0.87 -0.49 0.32
CA LEU A 94 -1.37 -1.50 -0.60
C LEU A 94 -2.16 -2.54 0.19
N TYR A 95 -3.45 -2.66 -0.14
CA TYR A 95 -4.36 -3.59 0.51
C TYR A 95 -5.20 -4.35 -0.51
N VAL A 96 -5.41 -5.61 -0.23
CA VAL A 96 -6.28 -6.51 -1.00
C VAL A 96 -7.25 -7.16 -0.04
N LYS A 97 -8.51 -7.30 -0.43
CA LYS A 97 -9.49 -8.05 0.36
C LYS A 97 -8.90 -9.39 0.81
N PRO A 98 -9.06 -9.78 2.09
CA PRO A 98 -8.48 -11.03 2.60
C PRO A 98 -8.79 -12.26 1.73
N GLU A 99 -10.04 -12.38 1.27
CA GLU A 99 -10.54 -13.46 0.42
C GLU A 99 -10.05 -13.42 -1.04
N GLU A 100 -9.50 -12.29 -1.47
CA GLU A 100 -8.95 -12.09 -2.81
C GLU A 100 -7.40 -12.13 -2.85
N LYS A 101 -6.75 -12.37 -1.71
CA LYS A 101 -5.28 -12.50 -1.65
C LYS A 101 -4.76 -13.69 -2.47
N LYS A 102 -3.49 -13.62 -2.90
CA LYS A 102 -2.79 -14.65 -3.69
C LYS A 102 -3.38 -14.90 -5.09
N LYS A 103 -4.23 -14.00 -5.59
CA LYS A 103 -4.84 -14.04 -6.95
C LYS A 103 -4.23 -13.01 -7.91
N GLY A 104 -3.03 -12.48 -7.62
CA GLY A 104 -2.31 -11.54 -8.48
C GLY A 104 -2.70 -10.07 -8.34
N ILE A 105 -3.70 -9.72 -7.52
CA ILE A 105 -4.22 -8.35 -7.39
C ILE A 105 -3.16 -7.39 -6.86
N GLY A 106 -2.42 -7.78 -5.81
CA GLY A 106 -1.33 -6.97 -5.28
C GLY A 106 -0.24 -6.69 -6.32
N LYS A 107 0.09 -7.69 -7.15
CA LYS A 107 1.02 -7.53 -8.28
C LYS A 107 0.46 -6.52 -9.29
N ALA A 108 -0.80 -6.63 -9.68
CA ALA A 108 -1.41 -5.71 -10.64
C ALA A 108 -1.40 -4.26 -10.14
N LEU A 109 -1.68 -4.05 -8.84
CA LEU A 109 -1.64 -2.72 -8.22
C LEU A 109 -0.24 -2.14 -8.20
N ILE A 110 0.77 -2.89 -7.75
CA ILE A 110 2.16 -2.38 -7.66
C ILE A 110 2.75 -2.12 -9.06
N GLU A 111 2.47 -2.96 -10.03
CA GLU A 111 2.94 -2.75 -11.41
C GLU A 111 2.26 -1.53 -12.06
N TYR A 112 0.99 -1.29 -11.80
CA TYR A 112 0.31 -0.08 -12.24
C TYR A 112 1.02 1.17 -11.69
N VAL A 113 1.32 1.20 -10.38
CA VAL A 113 1.99 2.33 -9.72
C VAL A 113 3.41 2.52 -10.27
N LYS A 114 4.18 1.44 -10.44
CA LYS A 114 5.51 1.51 -11.05
C LYS A 114 5.45 2.13 -12.45
N ASN A 115 4.44 1.76 -13.25
CA ASN A 115 4.27 2.31 -14.59
C ASN A 115 3.90 3.79 -14.57
N GLU A 116 3.02 4.22 -13.63
CA GLU A 116 2.70 5.64 -13.45
C GLU A 116 3.94 6.45 -13.04
N PHE A 117 4.78 5.92 -12.15
CA PHE A 117 6.01 6.57 -11.76
C PHE A 117 7.01 6.67 -12.91
N ARG A 118 7.19 5.60 -13.70
CA ARG A 118 8.03 5.63 -14.91
C ARG A 118 7.56 6.68 -15.93
N LYS A 119 6.25 6.80 -16.17
CA LYS A 119 5.68 7.84 -17.05
C LYS A 119 6.00 9.27 -16.59
N ASN A 120 6.20 9.45 -15.29
CA ASN A 120 6.59 10.72 -14.68
C ASN A 120 8.13 10.87 -14.52
N ASN A 121 8.93 10.00 -15.17
CA ASN A 121 10.40 10.01 -15.11
C ASN A 121 10.96 9.87 -13.70
N LEU A 122 10.27 9.14 -12.82
CA LEU A 122 10.75 8.85 -11.47
C LEU A 122 11.57 7.55 -11.50
N ASN A 123 12.65 7.50 -10.71
CA ASN A 123 13.66 6.44 -10.81
C ASN A 123 13.61 5.46 -9.64
N LYS A 124 13.31 5.94 -8.44
CA LYS A 124 13.30 5.09 -7.25
C LYS A 124 12.05 5.28 -6.40
N MET A 125 11.44 4.16 -6.05
CA MET A 125 10.27 4.08 -5.19
C MET A 125 10.62 3.39 -3.88
N ILE A 126 10.07 3.86 -2.76
CA ILE A 126 10.16 3.19 -1.45
C ILE A 126 8.78 2.75 -0.98
N ILE A 127 8.74 1.66 -0.23
CA ILE A 127 7.59 1.24 0.58
C ILE A 127 8.05 0.79 1.96
N TRP A 128 7.25 1.08 2.97
CA TRP A 128 7.48 0.66 4.36
C TRP A 128 6.42 -0.34 4.81
N CYS A 129 6.82 -1.32 5.60
CA CYS A 129 5.91 -2.24 6.28
C CYS A 129 6.43 -2.63 7.67
N PHE A 130 5.54 -3.05 8.55
CA PHE A 130 5.94 -3.54 9.87
C PHE A 130 6.99 -4.64 9.76
N LYS A 131 8.05 -4.54 10.56
CA LYS A 131 9.18 -5.47 10.56
C LYS A 131 8.74 -6.93 10.72
N ASN A 132 7.72 -7.17 11.54
CA ASN A 132 7.19 -8.50 11.83
C ASN A 132 6.10 -8.97 10.84
N ASN A 133 5.77 -8.17 9.82
CA ASN A 133 4.84 -8.57 8.77
C ASN A 133 5.56 -9.36 7.67
N TYR A 134 6.00 -10.58 8.00
CA TYR A 134 6.76 -11.44 7.09
C TYR A 134 6.07 -11.71 5.75
N PRO A 135 4.73 -11.92 5.68
CA PRO A 135 4.05 -12.11 4.40
C PRO A 135 4.17 -10.90 3.46
N SER A 136 4.07 -9.67 3.98
CA SER A 136 4.24 -8.46 3.18
C SER A 136 5.70 -8.27 2.76
N ARG A 137 6.65 -8.54 3.65
CA ARG A 137 8.09 -8.48 3.31
C ARG A 137 8.42 -9.41 2.16
N ALA A 138 8.03 -10.68 2.25
CA ALA A 138 8.24 -11.67 1.19
C ALA A 138 7.57 -11.25 -0.13
N PHE A 139 6.39 -10.62 -0.07
CA PHE A 139 5.72 -10.08 -1.24
C PHE A 139 6.54 -8.93 -1.87
N TYR A 140 7.01 -7.97 -1.07
CA TYR A 140 7.77 -6.82 -1.59
C TYR A 140 9.12 -7.24 -2.18
N GLU A 141 9.83 -8.16 -1.54
CA GLU A 141 11.06 -8.76 -2.09
C GLU A 141 10.79 -9.48 -3.43
N LYS A 142 9.73 -10.29 -3.49
CA LYS A 142 9.31 -10.97 -4.74
C LYS A 142 8.95 -9.98 -5.86
N MET A 143 8.47 -8.78 -5.52
CA MET A 143 8.17 -7.73 -6.49
C MET A 143 9.39 -6.90 -6.90
N GLY A 144 10.61 -7.29 -6.47
CA GLY A 144 11.87 -6.66 -6.82
C GLY A 144 12.34 -5.59 -5.83
N GLY A 145 11.71 -5.47 -4.67
CA GLY A 145 12.15 -4.56 -3.61
C GLY A 145 13.41 -5.06 -2.92
N LYS A 146 14.37 -4.16 -2.74
CA LYS A 146 15.61 -4.43 -1.97
C LYS A 146 15.48 -3.80 -0.59
N LEU A 147 15.69 -4.59 0.46
CA LEU A 147 15.65 -4.11 1.85
C LEU A 147 16.70 -2.98 2.02
N CYS A 148 16.26 -1.82 2.56
CA CYS A 148 17.11 -0.64 2.64
C CYS A 148 17.34 -0.11 4.06
N GLY A 149 16.47 -0.41 5.03
CA GLY A 149 16.66 0.08 6.39
C GLY A 149 15.45 -0.12 7.27
N GLU A 150 15.55 0.45 8.46
CA GLU A 150 14.51 0.39 9.50
C GLU A 150 14.10 1.79 9.93
N THR A 151 12.85 1.94 10.32
CA THR A 151 12.29 3.15 10.96
C THR A 151 11.25 2.75 12.01
N PHE A 152 10.58 3.74 12.57
CA PHE A 152 9.51 3.53 13.55
C PHE A 152 8.26 4.28 13.14
N CYS A 153 7.12 3.71 13.46
CA CYS A 153 5.84 4.40 13.39
C CYS A 153 5.07 4.26 14.70
N VAL A 154 4.20 5.23 14.98
CA VAL A 154 3.34 5.21 16.18
C VAL A 154 1.92 4.85 15.77
N ARG A 155 1.33 3.86 16.47
CA ARG A 155 -0.07 3.46 16.29
C ARG A 155 -0.67 3.20 17.68
N GLY A 156 -1.81 3.82 17.95
CA GLY A 156 -2.47 3.69 19.27
C GLY A 156 -1.57 4.07 20.44
N GLY A 157 -0.69 5.06 20.27
CA GLY A 157 0.26 5.50 21.30
C GLY A 157 1.46 4.57 21.51
N LYS A 158 1.59 3.47 20.78
CA LYS A 158 2.71 2.54 20.84
C LYS A 158 3.60 2.65 19.60
N GLU A 159 4.90 2.46 19.78
CA GLU A 159 5.91 2.50 18.74
C GLU A 159 6.12 1.11 18.14
N TYR A 160 6.21 1.03 16.81
CA TYR A 160 6.45 -0.21 16.07
C TYR A 160 7.55 -0.02 15.05
N LYS A 161 8.42 -1.02 14.91
CA LYS A 161 9.47 -1.05 13.89
C LYS A 161 8.88 -1.33 12.51
N GLU A 162 9.35 -0.57 11.52
CA GLU A 162 9.09 -0.79 10.11
C GLU A 162 10.39 -1.04 9.35
N VAL A 163 10.31 -1.77 8.26
CA VAL A 163 11.41 -1.99 7.31
C VAL A 163 11.03 -1.43 5.95
N GLY A 164 12.00 -0.82 5.29
CA GLY A 164 11.84 -0.21 3.97
C GLY A 164 12.35 -1.11 2.85
N PHE A 165 11.68 -1.04 1.70
CA PHE A 165 12.09 -1.68 0.46
C PHE A 165 12.18 -0.64 -0.64
N ILE A 166 13.36 -0.52 -1.26
CA ILE A 166 13.57 0.35 -2.42
C ILE A 166 13.49 -0.47 -3.70
N TYR A 167 12.82 0.13 -4.69
CA TYR A 167 12.71 -0.38 -6.06
C TYR A 167 13.43 0.57 -7.01
N ASP A 168 14.29 0.03 -7.85
CA ASP A 168 14.76 0.74 -9.04
C ASP A 168 13.70 0.59 -10.13
N LEU A 169 13.13 1.72 -10.56
CA LEU A 169 12.05 1.73 -11.54
C LEU A 169 12.58 1.57 -12.98
N ASN A 170 13.90 1.74 -13.19
CA ASN A 170 14.57 1.58 -14.48
C ASN A 170 15.08 0.14 -14.69
N GLU A 171 15.24 -0.65 -13.64
CA GLU A 171 15.54 -2.08 -13.78
C GLU A 171 14.32 -2.78 -14.37
N ASN A 172 14.42 -3.26 -15.60
CA ASN A 172 13.43 -4.18 -16.18
C ASN A 172 13.50 -5.49 -15.40
N SER A 173 12.54 -5.73 -14.52
CA SER A 173 12.38 -7.02 -13.85
C SER A 173 11.81 -8.06 -14.85
N TRP A 174 12.63 -8.43 -15.83
CA TRP A 174 12.39 -9.61 -16.65
C TRP A 174 13.38 -10.69 -16.18
N CYS A 175 12.95 -11.47 -15.22
CA CYS A 175 13.38 -12.85 -14.99
C CYS A 175 12.15 -13.67 -14.59
#